data_2dd9d1d078cf6cdf9c0105f631d57e2e
#
_entry.id   2dd9d1d078cf6cdf9c0105f631d57e2e
#
_cell.length_a   1.000
_cell.length_b   1.000
_cell.length_c   1.000
_cell.angle_alpha   90.00
_cell.angle_beta   90.00
_cell.angle_gamma   90.00
#
_symmetry.space_group_name_H-M   'P 1'
#
loop_
_entity.id
_entity.type
_entity.pdbx_description
1 polymer ?
#
loop_
_entity_poly.entity_id
_entity_poly.type
_entity_poly.pdbx_seq_one_letter_code
_entity_poly.pdbx_strand_id
1 'polypeptide(L)'
;KIMPSVAKPPAAPQVPAIDSVAVARGLAEQSQTLEELAAAIGGFELCDLRKGARNLVFGEGQTGCDVMIIGDVPGREDDLHGKPFLGPSGQLLDKMLGAIGLSRPSAATPSNVYLAPFLPWRPPQSRRPSPAEIAMMAPFMRRHIVLAAPKTLVLMGGIACDALLGKSNLTDLRGQWFEFEGIPLLPMLSPGYLLRMPSAKKLAWKDLLTLKKRLELE
;
A
#
# COMPACT_ATOMS: atom_id res chain seq x y z
N LYS A 1 52.23 -40.33 -14.74
CA LYS A 1 51.49 -40.19 -13.45
C LYS A 1 50.13 -39.58 -13.74
N ILE A 2 49.11 -40.41 -13.71
CA ILE A 2 47.72 -40.02 -13.92
C ILE A 2 47.19 -39.64 -12.54
N MET A 3 46.77 -38.36 -12.36
CA MET A 3 46.12 -37.93 -11.12
C MET A 3 44.66 -38.40 -11.12
N PRO A 4 44.15 -38.95 -10.01
CA PRO A 4 42.75 -39.35 -9.94
C PRO A 4 41.83 -38.12 -9.93
N SER A 5 40.79 -38.17 -10.77
CA SER A 5 39.69 -37.20 -10.79
C SER A 5 38.91 -37.29 -9.47
N VAL A 6 38.87 -36.19 -8.73
CA VAL A 6 38.04 -36.05 -7.52
C VAL A 6 36.57 -35.92 -7.96
N ALA A 7 35.78 -36.92 -7.68
CA ALA A 7 34.33 -36.86 -7.94
C ALA A 7 33.69 -35.73 -7.14
N LYS A 8 32.90 -34.91 -7.83
CA LYS A 8 32.09 -33.83 -7.24
C LYS A 8 31.09 -34.43 -6.23
N PRO A 9 30.98 -33.89 -5.00
CA PRO A 9 30.01 -34.39 -4.03
C PRO A 9 28.58 -34.30 -4.59
N PRO A 10 27.69 -35.26 -4.25
CA PRO A 10 26.30 -35.21 -4.65
C PRO A 10 25.63 -33.92 -4.11
N ALA A 11 24.87 -33.25 -4.97
CA ALA A 11 24.08 -32.07 -4.57
C ALA A 11 23.12 -32.47 -3.45
N ALA A 12 23.14 -31.68 -2.35
CA ALA A 12 22.19 -31.87 -1.25
C ALA A 12 20.74 -31.73 -1.78
N PRO A 13 19.77 -32.49 -1.24
CA PRO A 13 18.39 -32.42 -1.66
C PRO A 13 17.88 -30.97 -1.47
N GLN A 14 17.46 -30.33 -2.56
CA GLN A 14 16.86 -29.03 -2.53
C GLN A 14 15.47 -29.18 -1.90
N VAL A 15 15.30 -28.66 -0.70
CA VAL A 15 13.96 -28.45 -0.11
C VAL A 15 13.20 -27.53 -1.07
N PRO A 16 12.00 -27.89 -1.53
CA PRO A 16 11.23 -27.03 -2.43
C PRO A 16 11.04 -25.67 -1.78
N ALA A 17 11.42 -24.60 -2.48
CA ALA A 17 11.24 -23.23 -2.01
C ALA A 17 9.74 -22.97 -1.87
N ILE A 18 9.31 -22.50 -0.69
CA ILE A 18 7.91 -22.12 -0.44
C ILE A 18 7.54 -20.98 -1.38
N ASP A 19 6.50 -21.15 -2.18
CA ASP A 19 5.93 -20.05 -2.95
C ASP A 19 5.14 -19.11 -2.02
N SER A 20 5.84 -18.11 -1.49
CA SER A 20 5.30 -17.14 -0.53
C SER A 20 4.15 -16.30 -1.13
N VAL A 21 4.14 -16.08 -2.44
CA VAL A 21 3.05 -15.35 -3.11
C VAL A 21 1.80 -16.21 -3.21
N ALA A 22 1.95 -17.52 -3.51
CA ALA A 22 0.83 -18.44 -3.51
C ALA A 22 0.21 -18.62 -2.12
N VAL A 23 1.04 -18.70 -1.07
CA VAL A 23 0.58 -18.74 0.33
C VAL A 23 -0.17 -17.46 0.68
N ALA A 24 0.37 -16.28 0.35
CA ALA A 24 -0.26 -14.99 0.59
C ALA A 24 -1.63 -14.89 -0.12
N ARG A 25 -1.71 -15.38 -1.36
CA ARG A 25 -2.96 -15.42 -2.13
C ARG A 25 -4.01 -16.30 -1.45
N GLY A 26 -3.65 -17.51 -1.04
CA GLY A 26 -4.57 -18.42 -0.35
C GLY A 26 -5.12 -17.81 0.95
N LEU A 27 -4.27 -17.17 1.77
CA LEU A 27 -4.70 -16.49 2.99
C LEU A 27 -5.60 -15.29 2.70
N ALA A 28 -5.29 -14.50 1.67
CA ALA A 28 -6.11 -13.36 1.26
C ALA A 28 -7.50 -13.81 0.78
N GLU A 29 -7.59 -14.85 -0.04
CA GLU A 29 -8.86 -15.39 -0.56
C GLU A 29 -9.75 -15.98 0.53
N GLN A 30 -9.17 -16.58 1.57
CA GLN A 30 -9.91 -17.14 2.71
C GLN A 30 -10.49 -16.05 3.62
N SER A 31 -9.93 -14.86 3.66
CA SER A 31 -10.40 -13.76 4.51
C SER A 31 -11.70 -13.17 3.96
N GLN A 32 -12.76 -13.16 4.76
CA GLN A 32 -14.09 -12.65 4.38
C GLN A 32 -14.37 -11.26 4.97
N THR A 33 -13.63 -10.84 5.98
CA THR A 33 -13.74 -9.52 6.63
C THR A 33 -12.39 -8.80 6.67
N LEU A 34 -12.41 -7.49 6.95
CA LEU A 34 -11.18 -6.72 7.14
C LEU A 34 -10.41 -7.18 8.38
N GLU A 35 -11.09 -7.61 9.43
CA GLU A 35 -10.51 -8.15 10.65
C GLU A 35 -9.79 -9.48 10.40
N GLU A 36 -10.41 -10.39 9.64
CA GLU A 36 -9.79 -11.65 9.23
C GLU A 36 -8.56 -11.40 8.35
N LEU A 37 -8.65 -10.44 7.40
CA LEU A 37 -7.53 -10.08 6.55
C LEU A 37 -6.37 -9.47 7.37
N ALA A 38 -6.67 -8.60 8.33
CA ALA A 38 -5.67 -8.04 9.22
C ALA A 38 -4.97 -9.11 10.08
N ALA A 39 -5.74 -10.08 10.60
CA ALA A 39 -5.20 -11.22 11.32
C ALA A 39 -4.33 -12.12 10.43
N ALA A 40 -4.77 -12.40 9.20
CA ALA A 40 -4.01 -13.19 8.23
C ALA A 40 -2.67 -12.52 7.87
N ILE A 41 -2.68 -11.21 7.60
CA ILE A 41 -1.44 -10.44 7.37
C ILE A 41 -0.57 -10.47 8.62
N GLY A 42 -1.11 -10.18 9.81
CA GLY A 42 -0.38 -10.19 11.08
C GLY A 42 0.28 -11.53 11.39
N GLY A 43 -0.33 -12.65 10.96
CA GLY A 43 0.22 -14.01 11.08
C GLY A 43 1.17 -14.43 9.95
N PHE A 44 1.33 -13.64 8.89
CA PHE A 44 2.14 -14.01 7.73
C PHE A 44 3.64 -13.88 8.00
N GLU A 45 4.31 -15.02 8.19
CA GLU A 45 5.72 -15.07 8.63
C GLU A 45 6.74 -15.07 7.48
N LEU A 46 6.28 -15.23 6.23
CA LEU A 46 7.16 -15.33 5.06
C LEU A 46 7.70 -13.96 4.57
N CYS A 47 7.19 -12.84 5.11
CA CYS A 47 7.70 -11.51 4.80
C CYS A 47 8.60 -10.98 5.93
N ASP A 48 9.88 -10.79 5.63
CA ASP A 48 10.87 -10.34 6.60
C ASP A 48 10.64 -8.90 7.12
N LEU A 49 9.86 -8.08 6.43
CA LEU A 49 9.49 -6.74 6.91
C LEU A 49 8.81 -6.78 8.28
N ARG A 50 8.05 -7.83 8.57
CA ARG A 50 7.37 -8.04 9.87
C ARG A 50 8.36 -8.05 11.05
N LYS A 51 9.55 -8.64 10.87
CA LYS A 51 10.55 -8.81 11.93
C LYS A 51 11.15 -7.47 12.38
N GLY A 52 11.15 -6.45 11.53
CA GLY A 52 11.73 -5.13 11.81
C GLY A 52 10.73 -4.05 12.20
N ALA A 53 9.43 -4.32 12.09
CA ALA A 53 8.36 -3.40 12.40
C ALA A 53 7.87 -3.56 13.87
N ARG A 54 7.38 -2.46 14.46
CA ARG A 54 6.78 -2.46 15.80
C ARG A 54 5.33 -2.90 15.75
N ASN A 55 4.60 -2.39 14.78
CA ASN A 55 3.18 -2.66 14.61
C ASN A 55 2.84 -3.01 13.16
N LEU A 56 1.76 -3.77 13.02
CA LEU A 56 1.03 -3.87 11.77
C LEU A 56 0.29 -2.55 11.53
N VAL A 57 0.53 -1.92 10.40
CA VAL A 57 -0.25 -0.76 9.94
C VAL A 57 -1.20 -1.25 8.85
N PHE A 58 -2.42 -1.60 9.25
CA PHE A 58 -3.39 -2.21 8.34
C PHE A 58 -4.14 -1.16 7.52
N GLY A 59 -4.92 -0.35 8.18
CA GLY A 59 -5.74 0.70 7.57
C GLY A 59 -6.67 1.35 8.59
N GLU A 60 -7.33 2.42 8.15
CA GLU A 60 -8.30 3.18 8.96
C GLU A 60 -9.41 3.73 8.07
N GLY A 61 -10.66 3.46 8.40
CA GLY A 61 -11.84 3.93 7.65
C GLY A 61 -13.02 2.96 7.74
N GLN A 62 -14.07 3.26 6.98
CA GLN A 62 -15.27 2.43 6.89
C GLN A 62 -15.37 1.77 5.51
N THR A 63 -15.97 0.60 5.45
CA THR A 63 -16.30 -0.08 4.19
C THR A 63 -17.34 0.71 3.38
N GLY A 64 -17.30 0.58 2.05
CA GLY A 64 -18.20 1.33 1.17
C GLY A 64 -17.86 2.83 1.07
N CYS A 65 -16.61 3.19 1.39
CA CYS A 65 -16.15 4.59 1.36
C CYS A 65 -16.12 5.16 -0.07
N ASP A 66 -16.25 6.49 -0.19
CA ASP A 66 -16.15 7.14 -1.50
C ASP A 66 -14.73 7.09 -2.05
N VAL A 67 -13.71 7.20 -1.17
CA VAL A 67 -12.30 7.22 -1.58
C VAL A 67 -11.45 6.32 -0.68
N MET A 68 -10.73 5.37 -1.26
CA MET A 68 -9.64 4.66 -0.57
C MET A 68 -8.29 5.20 -1.04
N ILE A 69 -7.48 5.69 -0.10
CA ILE A 69 -6.13 6.22 -0.35
C ILE A 69 -5.11 5.18 0.06
N ILE A 70 -4.29 4.75 -0.90
CA ILE A 70 -3.25 3.75 -0.69
C ILE A 70 -1.88 4.43 -0.83
N GLY A 71 -1.12 4.46 0.27
CA GLY A 71 0.29 4.88 0.30
C GLY A 71 1.25 3.73 0.02
N ASP A 72 2.54 4.00 -0.06
CA ASP A 72 3.56 2.97 -0.32
C ASP A 72 3.86 2.13 0.94
N VAL A 73 4.47 2.74 1.95
CA VAL A 73 4.97 2.09 3.17
C VAL A 73 4.69 2.95 4.39
N PRO A 74 4.54 2.37 5.58
CA PRO A 74 4.40 3.12 6.81
C PRO A 74 5.64 3.96 7.13
N GLY A 75 5.42 5.16 7.65
CA GLY A 75 6.44 6.00 8.25
C GLY A 75 6.80 5.55 9.67
N ARG A 76 7.65 6.33 10.35
CA ARG A 76 8.05 6.06 11.74
C ARG A 76 6.87 6.18 12.71
N GLU A 77 6.09 7.23 12.57
CA GLU A 77 4.94 7.49 13.45
C GLU A 77 3.82 6.46 13.19
N ASP A 78 3.62 6.06 11.90
CA ASP A 78 2.68 5.01 11.55
C ASP A 78 3.03 3.69 12.23
N ASP A 79 4.29 3.28 12.14
CA ASP A 79 4.83 2.07 12.75
C ASP A 79 4.74 2.11 14.29
N LEU A 80 4.95 3.29 14.90
CA LEU A 80 4.88 3.46 16.34
C LEU A 80 3.45 3.28 16.88
N HIS A 81 2.44 3.74 16.13
CA HIS A 81 1.05 3.79 16.58
C HIS A 81 0.14 2.78 15.88
N GLY A 82 0.63 2.04 14.89
CA GLY A 82 -0.17 1.08 14.12
C GLY A 82 -1.24 1.71 13.22
N LYS A 83 -1.11 3.00 12.88
CA LYS A 83 -2.07 3.75 12.07
C LYS A 83 -1.42 4.39 10.86
N PRO A 84 -2.10 4.45 9.69
CA PRO A 84 -1.53 5.01 8.47
C PRO A 84 -1.52 6.55 8.47
N PHE A 85 -0.57 7.12 7.74
CA PHE A 85 -0.47 8.54 7.46
C PHE A 85 -0.48 9.42 8.72
N LEU A 86 0.39 9.12 9.68
CA LEU A 86 0.65 9.96 10.85
C LEU A 86 1.84 10.91 10.62
N GLY A 87 2.12 11.73 11.66
CA GLY A 87 3.22 12.68 11.63
C GLY A 87 3.05 13.79 10.58
N PRO A 88 4.15 14.45 10.15
CA PRO A 88 4.10 15.58 9.22
C PRO A 88 3.44 15.25 7.87
N SER A 89 3.64 14.03 7.35
CA SER A 89 3.01 13.57 6.11
C SER A 89 1.50 13.44 6.25
N GLY A 90 1.04 12.91 7.38
CA GLY A 90 -0.39 12.80 7.68
C GLY A 90 -1.05 14.16 7.86
N GLN A 91 -0.40 15.08 8.60
CA GLN A 91 -0.89 16.46 8.75
C GLN A 91 -1.04 17.19 7.41
N LEU A 92 -0.11 16.95 6.46
CA LEU A 92 -0.25 17.50 5.12
C LEU A 92 -1.42 16.82 4.37
N LEU A 93 -1.58 15.49 4.47
CA LEU A 93 -2.71 14.79 3.89
C LEU A 93 -4.04 15.33 4.41
N ASP A 94 -4.16 15.57 5.72
CA ASP A 94 -5.38 16.11 6.34
C ASP A 94 -5.73 17.49 5.76
N LYS A 95 -4.73 18.35 5.54
CA LYS A 95 -4.92 19.64 4.88
C LYS A 95 -5.33 19.50 3.41
N MET A 96 -4.75 18.52 2.70
CA MET A 96 -5.09 18.24 1.30
C MET A 96 -6.54 17.75 1.19
N LEU A 97 -6.97 16.84 2.04
CA LEU A 97 -8.34 16.35 2.10
C LEU A 97 -9.32 17.46 2.48
N GLY A 98 -9.03 18.22 3.53
CA GLY A 98 -9.87 19.35 3.96
C GLY A 98 -10.08 20.41 2.87
N ALA A 99 -9.08 20.64 2.01
CA ALA A 99 -9.16 21.60 0.91
C ALA A 99 -10.17 21.19 -0.19
N ILE A 100 -10.56 19.92 -0.25
CA ILE A 100 -11.58 19.39 -1.18
C ILE A 100 -12.86 18.92 -0.47
N GLY A 101 -12.99 19.22 0.83
CA GLY A 101 -14.18 18.88 1.62
C GLY A 101 -14.21 17.44 2.17
N LEU A 102 -13.09 16.75 2.12
CA LEU A 102 -12.92 15.43 2.74
C LEU A 102 -12.21 15.53 4.09
N SER A 103 -12.39 14.53 4.93
CA SER A 103 -11.72 14.45 6.23
C SER A 103 -11.17 13.05 6.46
N ARG A 104 -10.13 12.96 7.32
CA ARG A 104 -9.64 11.67 7.84
C ARG A 104 -10.74 10.98 8.65
N PRO A 105 -10.83 9.64 8.61
CA PRO A 105 -11.69 8.91 9.53
C PRO A 105 -11.35 9.24 10.99
N SER A 106 -12.37 9.45 11.81
CA SER A 106 -12.23 9.65 13.24
C SER A 106 -13.41 9.04 13.99
N ALA A 107 -13.24 8.74 15.28
CA ALA A 107 -14.31 8.23 16.12
C ALA A 107 -15.48 9.24 16.26
N ALA A 108 -15.19 10.53 16.14
CA ALA A 108 -16.18 11.61 16.30
C ALA A 108 -16.89 12.00 14.99
N THR A 109 -16.31 11.68 13.83
CA THR A 109 -16.83 12.12 12.53
C THR A 109 -16.76 10.97 11.53
N PRO A 110 -17.91 10.44 11.09
CA PRO A 110 -17.93 9.52 9.97
C PRO A 110 -17.25 10.16 8.76
N SER A 111 -16.40 9.39 8.09
CA SER A 111 -15.68 9.87 6.92
C SER A 111 -15.84 8.88 5.78
N ASN A 112 -16.03 9.41 4.59
CA ASN A 112 -16.07 8.62 3.35
C ASN A 112 -14.66 8.33 2.80
N VAL A 113 -13.62 8.45 3.63
CA VAL A 113 -12.23 8.16 3.26
C VAL A 113 -11.73 6.94 4.01
N TYR A 114 -11.08 6.04 3.30
CA TYR A 114 -10.33 4.92 3.86
C TYR A 114 -8.83 5.10 3.57
N LEU A 115 -7.98 4.91 4.56
CA LEU A 115 -6.53 5.09 4.45
C LEU A 115 -5.82 3.76 4.68
N ALA A 116 -4.90 3.37 3.81
CA ALA A 116 -4.08 2.16 4.00
C ALA A 116 -2.69 2.33 3.36
N PRO A 117 -1.63 1.72 3.91
CA PRO A 117 -0.37 1.54 3.19
C PRO A 117 -0.45 0.28 2.32
N PHE A 118 0.27 0.26 1.19
CA PHE A 118 0.39 -0.93 0.35
C PHE A 118 1.14 -2.06 1.05
N LEU A 119 2.26 -1.74 1.69
CA LEU A 119 2.95 -2.66 2.59
C LEU A 119 2.58 -2.33 4.04
N PRO A 120 2.18 -3.34 4.84
CA PRO A 120 1.66 -3.10 6.18
C PRO A 120 2.76 -2.92 7.25
N TRP A 121 4.02 -3.08 6.89
CA TRP A 121 5.17 -2.96 7.80
C TRP A 121 6.20 -1.97 7.29
N ARG A 122 6.75 -1.19 8.21
CA ARG A 122 7.81 -0.25 7.90
C ARG A 122 9.12 -0.98 7.60
N PRO A 123 9.72 -0.77 6.42
CA PRO A 123 11.04 -1.34 6.12
C PRO A 123 12.12 -0.83 7.07
N PRO A 124 13.03 -1.71 7.57
CA PRO A 124 14.13 -1.31 8.43
C PRO A 124 14.99 -0.24 7.73
N GLN A 125 15.45 0.75 8.52
CA GLN A 125 16.26 1.88 8.04
C GLN A 125 15.62 2.66 6.86
N SER A 126 14.29 2.54 6.68
CA SER A 126 13.57 3.17 5.56
C SER A 126 14.11 2.77 4.18
N ARG A 127 14.67 1.57 4.04
CA ARG A 127 15.11 1.05 2.75
C ARG A 127 13.94 0.87 1.80
N ARG A 128 14.21 0.83 0.51
CA ARG A 128 13.18 0.45 -0.45
C ARG A 128 12.82 -1.04 -0.26
N PRO A 129 11.52 -1.41 -0.27
CA PRO A 129 11.10 -2.80 -0.28
C PRO A 129 11.63 -3.53 -1.53
N SER A 130 11.93 -4.80 -1.37
CA SER A 130 12.33 -5.65 -2.50
C SER A 130 11.12 -5.99 -3.39
N PRO A 131 11.35 -6.34 -4.66
CA PRO A 131 10.28 -6.84 -5.54
C PRO A 131 9.53 -8.05 -4.96
N ALA A 132 10.22 -8.94 -4.25
CA ALA A 132 9.61 -10.09 -3.60
C ALA A 132 8.67 -9.68 -2.47
N GLU A 133 9.06 -8.72 -1.62
CA GLU A 133 8.21 -8.19 -0.55
C GLU A 133 6.95 -7.51 -1.11
N ILE A 134 7.08 -6.76 -2.20
CA ILE A 134 5.96 -6.15 -2.90
C ILE A 134 5.03 -7.21 -3.48
N ALA A 135 5.59 -8.22 -4.15
CA ALA A 135 4.81 -9.31 -4.76
C ALA A 135 4.03 -10.13 -3.71
N MET A 136 4.62 -10.40 -2.54
CA MET A 136 3.94 -11.09 -1.44
C MET A 136 2.74 -10.30 -0.89
N MET A 137 2.80 -8.97 -0.86
CA MET A 137 1.73 -8.14 -0.32
C MET A 137 0.65 -7.80 -1.33
N ALA A 138 0.89 -7.96 -2.62
CA ALA A 138 -0.08 -7.63 -3.67
C ALA A 138 -1.42 -8.42 -3.54
N PRO A 139 -1.45 -9.74 -3.29
CA PRO A 139 -2.70 -10.47 -3.06
C PRO A 139 -3.50 -9.93 -1.86
N PHE A 140 -2.84 -9.60 -0.76
CA PHE A 140 -3.48 -9.03 0.42
C PHE A 140 -4.08 -7.65 0.12
N MET A 141 -3.36 -6.77 -0.58
CA MET A 141 -3.87 -5.45 -0.95
C MET A 141 -5.07 -5.54 -1.91
N ARG A 142 -5.04 -6.45 -2.88
CA ARG A 142 -6.20 -6.71 -3.75
C ARG A 142 -7.43 -7.11 -2.93
N ARG A 143 -7.26 -8.05 -1.99
CA ARG A 143 -8.35 -8.47 -1.11
C ARG A 143 -8.82 -7.34 -0.19
N HIS A 144 -7.89 -6.52 0.31
CA HIS A 144 -8.20 -5.33 1.12
C HIS A 144 -9.12 -4.36 0.35
N ILE A 145 -8.80 -4.07 -0.91
CA ILE A 145 -9.63 -3.23 -1.77
C ILE A 145 -11.03 -3.82 -1.94
N VAL A 146 -11.14 -5.12 -2.23
CA VAL A 146 -12.43 -5.81 -2.39
C VAL A 146 -13.27 -5.72 -1.11
N LEU A 147 -12.67 -5.96 0.06
CA LEU A 147 -13.38 -5.92 1.34
C LEU A 147 -13.73 -4.49 1.79
N ALA A 148 -12.87 -3.52 1.51
CA ALA A 148 -13.15 -2.11 1.80
C ALA A 148 -14.22 -1.53 0.86
N ALA A 149 -14.39 -2.10 -0.33
CA ALA A 149 -15.40 -1.75 -1.34
C ALA A 149 -15.47 -0.24 -1.64
N PRO A 150 -14.35 0.44 -1.97
CA PRO A 150 -14.37 1.87 -2.26
C PRO A 150 -15.01 2.16 -3.62
N LYS A 151 -15.59 3.36 -3.79
CA LYS A 151 -16.05 3.84 -5.10
C LYS A 151 -14.89 4.33 -5.97
N THR A 152 -13.83 4.86 -5.36
CA THR A 152 -12.67 5.44 -6.06
C THR A 152 -11.39 5.08 -5.32
N LEU A 153 -10.33 4.76 -6.07
CA LEU A 153 -8.97 4.53 -5.55
C LEU A 153 -8.07 5.74 -5.81
N VAL A 154 -7.26 6.10 -4.82
CA VAL A 154 -6.17 7.07 -4.97
C VAL A 154 -4.86 6.39 -4.57
N LEU A 155 -3.88 6.34 -5.48
CA LEU A 155 -2.56 5.79 -5.20
C LEU A 155 -1.57 6.92 -4.92
N MET A 156 -1.07 7.00 -3.69
CA MET A 156 -0.10 8.01 -3.26
C MET A 156 1.29 7.42 -3.09
N GLY A 157 1.90 6.99 -4.21
CA GLY A 157 3.26 6.47 -4.22
C GLY A 157 3.58 5.60 -5.43
N GLY A 158 4.87 5.42 -5.70
CA GLY A 158 5.33 4.67 -6.86
C GLY A 158 5.22 3.16 -6.68
N ILE A 159 5.33 2.64 -5.43
CA ILE A 159 5.22 1.20 -5.16
C ILE A 159 3.77 0.73 -5.39
N ALA A 160 2.79 1.48 -4.88
CA ALA A 160 1.39 1.17 -5.09
C ALA A 160 1.00 1.22 -6.58
N CYS A 161 1.51 2.21 -7.34
CA CYS A 161 1.29 2.30 -8.77
C CYS A 161 1.93 1.13 -9.54
N ASP A 162 3.18 0.78 -9.23
CA ASP A 162 3.88 -0.34 -9.86
C ASP A 162 3.16 -1.67 -9.61
N ALA A 163 2.76 -1.91 -8.37
CA ALA A 163 2.12 -3.15 -7.96
C ALA A 163 0.69 -3.33 -8.51
N LEU A 164 -0.11 -2.27 -8.61
CA LEU A 164 -1.51 -2.34 -9.01
C LEU A 164 -1.74 -2.00 -10.49
N LEU A 165 -0.93 -1.12 -11.07
CA LEU A 165 -1.06 -0.71 -12.49
C LEU A 165 0.03 -1.30 -13.39
N GLY A 166 1.08 -1.91 -12.84
CA GLY A 166 2.26 -2.34 -13.61
C GLY A 166 3.05 -1.16 -14.21
N LYS A 167 2.96 0.03 -13.61
CA LYS A 167 3.57 1.27 -14.10
C LYS A 167 4.26 2.01 -12.95
N SER A 168 5.55 2.31 -13.09
CA SER A 168 6.38 2.84 -12.00
C SER A 168 6.62 4.35 -12.05
N ASN A 169 6.45 5.02 -13.19
CA ASN A 169 6.72 6.45 -13.31
C ASN A 169 5.53 7.30 -12.85
N LEU A 170 5.41 7.51 -11.55
CA LEU A 170 4.33 8.28 -10.95
C LEU A 170 4.21 9.71 -11.51
N THR A 171 5.32 10.33 -11.94
CA THR A 171 5.30 11.69 -12.50
C THR A 171 4.47 11.77 -13.76
N ASP A 172 4.51 10.74 -14.59
CA ASP A 172 3.75 10.67 -15.84
C ASP A 172 2.32 10.18 -15.61
N LEU A 173 2.09 9.39 -14.56
CA LEU A 173 0.79 8.80 -14.26
C LEU A 173 -0.13 9.74 -13.48
N ARG A 174 0.43 10.61 -12.63
CA ARG A 174 -0.35 11.46 -11.73
C ARG A 174 -1.38 12.31 -12.47
N GLY A 175 -2.55 12.42 -11.86
CA GLY A 175 -3.63 13.25 -12.38
C GLY A 175 -4.37 12.67 -13.60
N GLN A 176 -4.01 11.47 -14.04
CA GLN A 176 -4.71 10.72 -15.08
C GLN A 176 -5.57 9.63 -14.45
N TRP A 177 -6.77 9.44 -14.99
CA TRP A 177 -7.66 8.37 -14.55
C TRP A 177 -7.28 7.04 -15.21
N PHE A 178 -7.23 6.01 -14.36
CA PHE A 178 -7.09 4.60 -14.72
C PHE A 178 -8.27 3.83 -14.14
N GLU A 179 -8.27 2.52 -14.35
CA GLU A 179 -9.22 1.59 -13.75
C GLU A 179 -8.47 0.41 -13.14
N PHE A 180 -8.92 -0.04 -11.99
CA PHE A 180 -8.43 -1.23 -11.31
C PHE A 180 -9.63 -2.09 -10.89
N GLU A 181 -9.79 -3.24 -11.55
CA GLU A 181 -10.90 -4.19 -11.28
C GLU A 181 -12.28 -3.52 -11.29
N GLY A 182 -12.53 -2.63 -12.26
CA GLY A 182 -13.79 -1.88 -12.39
C GLY A 182 -13.89 -0.62 -11.53
N ILE A 183 -12.89 -0.35 -10.66
CA ILE A 183 -12.88 0.84 -9.79
C ILE A 183 -12.02 1.94 -10.42
N PRO A 184 -12.56 3.18 -10.54
CA PRO A 184 -11.77 4.32 -11.00
C PRO A 184 -10.58 4.58 -10.07
N LEU A 185 -9.41 4.84 -10.66
CA LEU A 185 -8.16 4.98 -9.95
C LEU A 185 -7.39 6.22 -10.39
N LEU A 186 -6.95 7.03 -9.44
CA LEU A 186 -6.17 8.25 -9.67
C LEU A 186 -4.81 8.18 -8.96
N PRO A 187 -3.69 8.10 -9.68
CA PRO A 187 -2.36 8.27 -9.10
C PRO A 187 -2.11 9.73 -8.71
N MET A 188 -1.50 9.94 -7.53
CA MET A 188 -1.18 11.26 -7.01
C MET A 188 0.19 11.26 -6.32
N LEU A 189 0.82 12.43 -6.20
CA LEU A 189 2.05 12.59 -5.44
C LEU A 189 1.77 12.41 -3.93
N SER A 190 2.62 11.63 -3.25
CA SER A 190 2.47 11.38 -1.82
C SER A 190 2.79 12.63 -0.98
N PRO A 191 2.12 12.82 0.17
CA PRO A 191 2.43 13.92 1.08
C PRO A 191 3.90 13.97 1.51
N GLY A 192 4.52 12.81 1.73
CA GLY A 192 5.95 12.72 2.05
C GLY A 192 6.85 13.24 0.92
N TYR A 193 6.48 13.03 -0.34
CA TYR A 193 7.18 13.63 -1.47
C TYR A 193 6.99 15.16 -1.50
N LEU A 194 5.77 15.65 -1.28
CA LEU A 194 5.45 17.08 -1.30
C LEU A 194 6.11 17.87 -0.17
N LEU A 195 6.44 17.23 0.95
CA LEU A 195 7.25 17.85 2.02
C LEU A 195 8.70 18.05 1.58
N ARG A 196 9.28 17.11 0.84
CA ARG A 196 10.64 17.21 0.30
C ARG A 196 10.74 18.11 -0.93
N MET A 197 9.66 18.20 -1.71
CA MET A 197 9.60 18.96 -2.96
C MET A 197 8.38 19.91 -2.96
N PRO A 198 8.43 21.01 -2.19
CA PRO A 198 7.30 21.93 -2.02
C PRO A 198 6.79 22.54 -3.32
N SER A 199 7.64 22.71 -4.34
CA SER A 199 7.26 23.19 -5.68
C SER A 199 6.26 22.27 -6.39
N ALA A 200 6.21 20.97 -6.04
CA ALA A 200 5.27 20.01 -6.61
C ALA A 200 3.85 20.12 -6.03
N LYS A 201 3.62 20.91 -4.96
CA LYS A 201 2.29 21.08 -4.36
C LYS A 201 1.24 21.61 -5.34
N LYS A 202 1.64 22.47 -6.29
CA LYS A 202 0.76 22.95 -7.35
C LYS A 202 0.26 21.82 -8.27
N LEU A 203 1.05 20.78 -8.47
CA LEU A 203 0.65 19.60 -9.25
C LEU A 203 -0.35 18.75 -8.46
N ALA A 204 -0.05 18.49 -7.19
CA ALA A 204 -0.96 17.78 -6.29
C ALA A 204 -2.31 18.51 -6.13
N TRP A 205 -2.31 19.84 -6.13
CA TRP A 205 -3.54 20.63 -6.12
C TRP A 205 -4.42 20.37 -7.35
N LYS A 206 -3.82 20.31 -8.54
CA LYS A 206 -4.56 19.97 -9.77
C LYS A 206 -5.17 18.56 -9.69
N ASP A 207 -4.44 17.60 -9.11
CA ASP A 207 -4.94 16.23 -8.93
C ASP A 207 -6.11 16.18 -7.94
N LEU A 208 -6.02 16.94 -6.85
CA LEU A 208 -7.09 17.07 -5.86
C LEU A 208 -8.37 17.66 -6.48
N LEU A 209 -8.24 18.68 -7.33
CA LEU A 209 -9.39 19.23 -8.07
C LEU A 209 -10.00 18.22 -9.05
N THR A 210 -9.15 17.39 -9.68
CA THR A 210 -9.60 16.29 -10.55
C THR A 210 -10.38 15.24 -9.75
N LEU A 211 -9.89 14.88 -8.55
CA LEU A 211 -10.59 13.98 -7.63
C LEU A 211 -11.92 14.59 -7.17
N LYS A 212 -11.93 15.85 -6.69
CA LYS A 212 -13.13 16.55 -6.22
C LYS A 212 -14.21 16.56 -7.27
N LYS A 213 -13.87 16.93 -8.52
CA LYS A 213 -14.82 16.94 -9.63
C LYS A 213 -15.51 15.60 -9.86
N ARG A 214 -14.79 14.50 -9.68
CA ARG A 214 -15.38 13.16 -9.81
C ARG A 214 -16.36 12.85 -8.69
N LEU A 215 -15.97 13.16 -7.45
CA LEU A 215 -16.82 12.91 -6.27
C LEU A 215 -18.11 13.76 -6.25
N GLU A 216 -18.11 14.90 -6.91
CA GLU A 216 -19.31 15.75 -7.05
C GLU A 216 -20.28 15.28 -8.15
N LEU A 217 -19.87 14.34 -9.00
CA LEU A 217 -20.66 13.79 -10.10
C LEU A 217 -21.28 12.41 -9.76
N GLU A 218 -20.89 11.82 -8.65
CA GLU A 218 -21.43 10.57 -8.09
C GLU A 218 -22.42 10.87 -6.97
#